data_788c647567f5523356d3a2eae439b2e9
#
_entry.id   788c647567f5523356d3a2eae439b2e9
#
_cell.length_a   1.000
_cell.length_b   1.000
_cell.length_c   1.000
_cell.angle_alpha   90.00
_cell.angle_beta   90.00
_cell.angle_gamma   90.00
#
_symmetry.space_group_name_H-M   'P 1'
#
loop_
_entity.id
_entity.type
_entity.pdbx_description
1 polymer ?
#
loop_
_entity_poly.entity_id
_entity_poly.type
_entity_poly.pdbx_seq_one_letter_code
_entity_poly.pdbx_strand_id
1 'polypeptide(L)'
;HSIVLQLTQEHQRVCVVGDDAQSIYSFRGANIDNILKFTQLYKGAKLFKLEQNYRSTQTIVCAANSLIEKNSEQIRKEVFSEKAKGEPIGVFNAYSDVEEGEIVANQIVKLRSREHYSYNDFAILYRTNAQSRIFEEALRKRALPYKIYGGLSFYQRKEIKDVISYFRLAVNPNDEEAFKRVLNYPARGIGDTTLNKVIDAAAQHHVSLWMVLEEPLAYGLNINKGMHTKLQGFRE
;
A
#
# COMPACT_ATOMS: atom_id res chain seq x y z
N HIS A 1 -12.60 23.50 -4.24
CA HIS A 1 -12.67 24.92 -3.88
C HIS A 1 -13.88 25.61 -4.53
N SER A 2 -14.07 25.54 -5.84
CA SER A 2 -15.20 26.15 -6.57
C SER A 2 -16.58 25.76 -6.01
N ILE A 3 -16.77 24.52 -5.63
CA ILE A 3 -18.03 24.04 -5.02
C ILE A 3 -18.29 24.76 -3.69
N VAL A 4 -17.29 24.94 -2.84
CA VAL A 4 -17.43 25.62 -1.56
C VAL A 4 -17.79 27.08 -1.78
N LEU A 5 -17.14 27.76 -2.74
CA LEU A 5 -17.46 29.13 -3.10
C LEU A 5 -18.94 29.30 -3.53
N GLN A 6 -19.43 28.39 -4.38
CA GLN A 6 -20.83 28.41 -4.84
C GLN A 6 -21.82 28.19 -3.70
N LEU A 7 -21.53 27.21 -2.82
CA LEU A 7 -22.40 26.90 -1.69
C LEU A 7 -22.47 28.02 -0.64
N THR A 8 -21.45 28.86 -0.57
CA THR A 8 -21.33 29.88 0.48
C THR A 8 -21.46 31.31 -0.05
N GLN A 9 -21.86 31.48 -1.31
CA GLN A 9 -21.93 32.76 -2.00
C GLN A 9 -22.79 33.80 -1.28
N GLU A 10 -23.91 33.39 -0.70
CA GLU A 10 -24.85 34.31 -0.05
C GLU A 10 -24.39 34.75 1.35
N HIS A 11 -23.91 33.82 2.17
CA HIS A 11 -23.64 34.09 3.59
C HIS A 11 -22.16 34.15 3.95
N GLN A 12 -21.25 33.66 3.10
CA GLN A 12 -19.79 33.63 3.26
C GLN A 12 -19.30 33.05 4.62
N ARG A 13 -20.14 32.26 5.30
CA ARG A 13 -19.81 31.64 6.58
C ARG A 13 -19.09 30.32 6.33
N VAL A 14 -17.76 30.39 6.19
CA VAL A 14 -16.90 29.25 5.92
C VAL A 14 -15.82 29.19 6.97
N CYS A 15 -15.60 28.00 7.53
CA CYS A 15 -14.43 27.69 8.32
C CYS A 15 -13.72 26.54 7.63
N VAL A 16 -12.42 26.70 7.35
CA VAL A 16 -11.56 25.66 6.81
C VAL A 16 -10.44 25.36 7.79
N VAL A 17 -10.10 24.09 7.90
CA VAL A 17 -8.98 23.61 8.71
C VAL A 17 -8.04 22.85 7.79
N GLY A 18 -6.77 23.10 7.91
CA GLY A 18 -5.76 22.43 7.12
C GLY A 18 -4.37 22.58 7.72
N ASP A 19 -3.44 21.81 7.18
CA ASP A 19 -2.04 21.86 7.54
C ASP A 19 -1.21 21.87 6.25
N ASP A 20 -0.65 23.04 5.94
CA ASP A 20 0.19 23.26 4.76
C ASP A 20 1.44 22.39 4.77
N ALA A 21 2.04 22.17 5.95
CA ALA A 21 3.20 21.29 6.13
C ALA A 21 2.93 19.82 5.76
N GLN A 22 1.67 19.38 5.84
CA GLN A 22 1.25 18.04 5.47
C GLN A 22 0.71 17.91 4.04
N SER A 23 0.86 18.95 3.21
CA SER A 23 0.44 18.95 1.80
C SER A 23 1.42 18.16 0.92
N ILE A 24 1.47 16.85 1.12
CA ILE A 24 2.43 15.92 0.46
C ILE A 24 1.87 15.21 -0.77
N TYR A 25 0.67 15.55 -1.23
CA TYR A 25 0.01 14.90 -2.39
C TYR A 25 -0.04 15.78 -3.65
N SER A 26 0.83 16.77 -3.79
CA SER A 26 0.89 17.61 -4.98
C SER A 26 1.08 16.81 -6.27
N PHE A 27 1.86 15.74 -6.22
CA PHE A 27 2.05 14.79 -7.34
C PHE A 27 0.77 14.02 -7.74
N ARG A 28 -0.29 14.09 -6.92
CA ARG A 28 -1.64 13.54 -7.21
C ARG A 28 -2.66 14.63 -7.51
N GLY A 29 -2.20 15.85 -7.83
CA GLY A 29 -3.07 16.98 -8.15
C GLY A 29 -3.62 17.74 -6.94
N ALA A 30 -3.14 17.47 -5.72
CA ALA A 30 -3.47 18.31 -4.57
C ALA A 30 -2.82 19.68 -4.72
N ASN A 31 -3.62 20.75 -4.54
CA ASN A 31 -3.15 22.11 -4.69
C ASN A 31 -3.10 22.82 -3.32
N ILE A 32 -1.91 23.09 -2.83
CA ILE A 32 -1.65 23.80 -1.58
C ILE A 32 -2.19 25.24 -1.60
N ASP A 33 -2.30 25.86 -2.78
CA ASP A 33 -2.85 27.21 -2.96
C ASP A 33 -4.26 27.37 -2.37
N ASN A 34 -5.02 26.28 -2.30
CA ASN A 34 -6.35 26.28 -1.68
C ASN A 34 -6.31 26.72 -0.20
N ILE A 35 -5.21 26.47 0.48
CA ILE A 35 -4.99 26.91 1.88
C ILE A 35 -4.26 28.25 1.89
N LEU A 36 -3.17 28.38 1.15
CA LEU A 36 -2.31 29.58 1.18
C LEU A 36 -3.06 30.82 0.70
N LYS A 37 -3.92 30.69 -0.31
CA LYS A 37 -4.68 31.81 -0.91
C LYS A 37 -6.09 31.97 -0.35
N PHE A 38 -6.47 31.24 0.69
CA PHE A 38 -7.83 31.26 1.23
C PHE A 38 -8.25 32.66 1.68
N THR A 39 -7.39 33.38 2.41
CA THR A 39 -7.66 34.74 2.89
C THR A 39 -7.78 35.75 1.77
N GLN A 40 -7.20 35.50 0.60
CA GLN A 40 -7.33 36.35 -0.59
C GLN A 40 -8.68 36.13 -1.28
N LEU A 41 -9.21 34.92 -1.24
CA LEU A 41 -10.47 34.53 -1.88
C LEU A 41 -11.69 34.91 -1.02
N TYR A 42 -11.56 34.82 0.30
CA TYR A 42 -12.61 35.22 1.24
C TYR A 42 -12.22 36.51 1.95
N LYS A 43 -12.74 37.64 1.48
CA LYS A 43 -12.47 38.96 2.09
C LYS A 43 -12.93 38.98 3.55
N GLY A 44 -12.05 39.35 4.46
CA GLY A 44 -12.33 39.37 5.89
C GLY A 44 -12.14 38.04 6.63
N ALA A 45 -11.67 36.99 5.96
CA ALA A 45 -11.31 35.75 6.63
C ALA A 45 -10.19 35.97 7.65
N LYS A 46 -10.35 35.43 8.84
CA LYS A 46 -9.34 35.44 9.90
C LYS A 46 -8.55 34.15 9.90
N LEU A 47 -7.24 34.29 10.00
CA LEU A 47 -6.32 33.15 10.12
C LEU A 47 -5.99 32.91 11.60
N PHE A 48 -6.25 31.70 12.08
CA PHE A 48 -5.83 31.26 13.40
C PHE A 48 -4.79 30.16 13.23
N LYS A 49 -3.67 30.27 13.93
CA LYS A 49 -2.61 29.25 13.92
C LYS A 49 -2.72 28.38 15.16
N LEU A 50 -2.77 27.07 14.96
CA LEU A 50 -2.73 26.09 16.04
C LEU A 50 -1.28 25.63 16.18
N GLU A 51 -0.55 26.21 17.13
CA GLU A 51 0.90 26.04 17.28
C GLU A 51 1.26 25.03 18.38
N GLN A 52 0.36 24.77 19.32
CA GLN A 52 0.60 23.79 20.39
C GLN A 52 0.40 22.35 19.90
N ASN A 53 1.44 21.54 20.06
CA ASN A 53 1.44 20.13 19.75
C ASN A 53 1.25 19.31 21.06
N TYR A 54 0.14 18.58 21.13
CA TYR A 54 -0.22 17.75 22.29
C TYR A 54 0.23 16.29 22.16
N ARG A 55 0.75 15.89 21.00
CA ARG A 55 1.11 14.50 20.68
C ARG A 55 2.53 14.19 21.07
N SER A 56 3.48 14.98 20.61
CA SER A 56 4.90 14.65 20.58
C SER A 56 5.69 15.36 21.68
N THR A 57 6.84 14.79 22.05
CA THR A 57 7.83 15.41 22.92
C THR A 57 8.52 16.59 22.25
N GLN A 58 9.18 17.45 23.03
CA GLN A 58 9.87 18.64 22.51
C GLN A 58 10.94 18.30 21.49
N THR A 59 11.72 17.22 21.71
CA THR A 59 12.76 16.78 20.76
C THR A 59 12.19 16.49 19.36
N ILE A 60 11.05 15.81 19.28
CA ILE A 60 10.38 15.51 18.00
C ILE A 60 9.87 16.79 17.34
N VAL A 61 9.23 17.68 18.11
CA VAL A 61 8.68 18.93 17.60
C VAL A 61 9.79 19.87 17.10
N CYS A 62 10.88 19.99 17.83
CA CYS A 62 12.03 20.79 17.39
C CYS A 62 12.65 20.26 16.08
N ALA A 63 12.79 18.94 15.95
CA ALA A 63 13.29 18.34 14.73
C ALA A 63 12.35 18.55 13.55
N ALA A 64 11.03 18.44 13.76
CA ALA A 64 10.01 18.70 12.74
C ALA A 64 10.02 20.16 12.28
N ASN A 65 10.11 21.11 13.21
CA ASN A 65 10.24 22.55 12.90
C ASN A 65 11.48 22.82 12.04
N SER A 66 12.65 22.30 12.44
CA SER A 66 13.90 22.44 11.69
C SER A 66 13.83 21.88 10.27
N LEU A 67 13.06 20.80 10.08
CA LEU A 67 12.85 20.23 8.75
C LEU A 67 11.93 21.11 7.90
N ILE A 68 10.78 21.52 8.45
CA ILE A 68 9.77 22.26 7.69
C ILE A 68 10.19 23.71 7.42
N GLU A 69 11.05 24.29 8.23
CA GLU A 69 11.58 25.64 8.02
C GLU A 69 12.27 25.82 6.66
N LYS A 70 12.79 24.76 6.10
CA LYS A 70 13.41 24.70 4.76
C LYS A 70 12.41 24.83 3.61
N ASN A 71 11.11 24.70 3.90
CA ASN A 71 10.06 24.86 2.89
C ASN A 71 9.77 26.34 2.67
N SER A 72 9.90 26.82 1.43
CA SER A 72 9.63 28.22 1.07
C SER A 72 8.13 28.55 1.00
N GLU A 73 7.30 27.58 0.66
CA GLU A 73 5.85 27.74 0.48
C GLU A 73 5.10 27.22 1.71
N GLN A 74 4.97 28.08 2.72
CA GLN A 74 4.28 27.73 3.96
C GLN A 74 3.69 28.93 4.69
N ILE A 75 2.70 28.67 5.53
CA ILE A 75 2.23 29.64 6.54
C ILE A 75 3.18 29.49 7.74
N ARG A 76 4.08 30.48 7.91
CA ARG A 76 5.04 30.44 9.02
C ARG A 76 4.33 30.29 10.34
N LYS A 77 4.66 29.24 11.09
CA LYS A 77 4.19 28.94 12.44
C LYS A 77 5.34 28.29 13.23
N GLU A 78 5.36 28.49 14.51
CA GLU A 78 6.32 27.86 15.40
C GLU A 78 5.57 26.87 16.29
N VAL A 79 5.63 25.61 15.91
CA VAL A 79 4.97 24.56 16.68
C VAL A 79 5.79 24.27 17.94
N PHE A 80 5.13 24.23 19.10
CA PHE A 80 5.77 23.92 20.37
C PHE A 80 5.04 22.81 21.13
N SER A 81 5.74 22.19 22.08
CA SER A 81 5.16 21.18 22.98
C SER A 81 5.49 21.50 24.43
N GLU A 82 4.49 21.38 25.30
CA GLU A 82 4.65 21.49 26.76
C GLU A 82 5.01 20.14 27.41
N LYS A 83 5.08 19.06 26.62
CA LYS A 83 5.53 17.76 27.10
C LYS A 83 7.01 17.79 27.47
N ALA A 84 7.48 16.72 28.15
CA ALA A 84 8.87 16.51 28.46
C ALA A 84 9.75 16.56 27.19
N LYS A 85 11.04 16.84 27.37
CA LYS A 85 12.01 16.88 26.28
C LYS A 85 11.99 15.58 25.46
N GLY A 86 11.86 14.43 26.12
CA GLY A 86 11.86 13.12 25.49
C GLY A 86 13.27 12.64 25.11
N GLU A 87 13.33 11.44 24.56
CA GLU A 87 14.57 10.81 24.13
C GLU A 87 15.14 11.46 22.86
N PRO A 88 16.45 11.40 22.64
CA PRO A 88 17.09 11.82 21.40
C PRO A 88 16.61 10.98 20.22
N ILE A 89 16.59 11.59 19.03
CA ILE A 89 16.32 10.88 17.77
C ILE A 89 17.55 10.09 17.38
N GLY A 90 17.41 8.78 17.28
CA GLY A 90 18.48 7.90 16.79
C GLY A 90 18.54 7.89 15.26
N VAL A 91 19.73 8.03 14.70
CA VAL A 91 19.97 7.93 13.26
C VAL A 91 20.89 6.72 13.01
N PHE A 92 20.45 5.84 12.12
CA PHE A 92 21.16 4.62 11.75
C PHE A 92 21.44 4.64 10.25
N ASN A 93 22.68 4.37 9.86
CA ASN A 93 23.04 4.17 8.46
C ASN A 93 23.11 2.66 8.18
N ALA A 94 22.46 2.23 7.11
CA ALA A 94 22.52 0.87 6.61
C ALA A 94 23.25 0.82 5.26
N TYR A 95 24.00 -0.24 5.00
CA TYR A 95 24.70 -0.45 3.73
C TYR A 95 23.79 -1.13 2.69
N SER A 96 22.68 -1.73 3.13
CA SER A 96 21.70 -2.37 2.27
C SER A 96 20.29 -2.27 2.85
N ASP A 97 19.30 -2.50 2.01
CA ASP A 97 17.90 -2.60 2.40
C ASP A 97 17.65 -3.77 3.39
N VAL A 98 18.34 -4.88 3.20
CA VAL A 98 18.28 -6.03 4.12
C VAL A 98 18.79 -5.64 5.51
N GLU A 99 19.92 -4.95 5.59
CA GLU A 99 20.47 -4.46 6.85
C GLU A 99 19.54 -3.43 7.52
N GLU A 100 18.92 -2.54 6.73
CA GLU A 100 17.90 -1.59 7.22
C GLU A 100 16.78 -2.35 7.93
N GLY A 101 16.22 -3.39 7.29
CA GLY A 101 15.18 -4.23 7.87
C GLY A 101 15.61 -4.91 9.17
N GLU A 102 16.84 -5.43 9.20
CA GLU A 102 17.42 -6.08 10.38
C GLU A 102 17.63 -5.09 11.54
N ILE A 103 18.14 -3.88 11.26
CA ILE A 103 18.31 -2.81 12.27
C ILE A 103 16.97 -2.47 12.89
N VAL A 104 15.95 -2.21 12.07
CA VAL A 104 14.60 -1.83 12.54
C VAL A 104 14.01 -2.94 13.41
N ALA A 105 14.03 -4.19 12.95
CA ALA A 105 13.48 -5.31 13.71
C ALA A 105 14.22 -5.52 15.04
N ASN A 106 15.56 -5.36 15.06
CA ASN A 106 16.36 -5.44 16.27
C ASN A 106 16.02 -4.30 17.25
N GLN A 107 15.82 -3.07 16.77
CA GLN A 107 15.42 -1.96 17.63
C GLN A 107 14.07 -2.20 18.29
N ILE A 108 13.09 -2.74 17.55
CA ILE A 108 11.78 -3.11 18.11
C ILE A 108 11.94 -4.13 19.24
N VAL A 109 12.70 -5.21 19.03
CA VAL A 109 12.94 -6.23 20.06
C VAL A 109 13.62 -5.62 21.28
N LYS A 110 14.67 -4.81 21.07
CA LYS A 110 15.43 -4.16 22.13
C LYS A 110 14.58 -3.22 22.97
N LEU A 111 13.82 -2.34 22.31
CA LEU A 111 12.96 -1.37 23.00
C LEU A 111 11.82 -2.05 23.74
N ARG A 112 11.22 -3.07 23.13
CA ARG A 112 10.16 -3.85 23.79
C ARG A 112 10.65 -4.52 25.07
N SER A 113 11.85 -5.11 25.05
CA SER A 113 12.42 -5.78 26.21
C SER A 113 12.82 -4.79 27.32
N ARG A 114 13.33 -3.61 26.93
CA ARG A 114 13.80 -2.60 27.89
C ARG A 114 12.68 -1.80 28.51
N GLU A 115 11.71 -1.35 27.68
CA GLU A 115 10.68 -0.39 28.07
C GLU A 115 9.28 -1.04 28.25
N HIS A 116 9.18 -2.36 28.06
CA HIS A 116 7.92 -3.13 28.13
C HIS A 116 6.81 -2.64 27.18
N TYR A 117 7.17 -2.06 26.03
CA TYR A 117 6.21 -1.63 25.02
C TYR A 117 5.47 -2.81 24.41
N SER A 118 4.20 -2.59 24.06
CA SER A 118 3.44 -3.53 23.22
C SER A 118 3.82 -3.39 21.76
N TYR A 119 3.50 -4.37 20.91
CA TYR A 119 3.75 -4.24 19.48
C TYR A 119 2.95 -3.11 18.83
N ASN A 120 1.83 -2.71 19.43
CA ASN A 120 1.00 -1.60 18.92
C ASN A 120 1.61 -0.21 19.18
N ASP A 121 2.65 -0.13 20.00
CA ASP A 121 3.35 1.13 20.29
C ASP A 121 4.41 1.46 19.25
N PHE A 122 4.65 0.55 18.28
CA PHE A 122 5.61 0.73 17.20
C PHE A 122 4.92 1.00 15.87
N ALA A 123 5.51 1.90 15.08
CA ALA A 123 5.14 2.14 13.71
C ALA A 123 6.39 2.27 12.82
N ILE A 124 6.39 1.62 11.67
CA ILE A 124 7.42 1.75 10.64
C ILE A 124 6.83 2.55 9.49
N LEU A 125 7.44 3.71 9.20
CA LEU A 125 7.04 4.57 8.10
C LEU A 125 8.09 4.49 6.99
N TYR A 126 7.62 4.37 5.75
CA TYR A 126 8.50 4.30 4.57
C TYR A 126 7.93 5.14 3.42
N ARG A 127 8.77 5.52 2.46
CA ARG A 127 8.41 6.42 1.36
C ARG A 127 7.59 5.73 0.27
N THR A 128 7.89 4.49 -0.04
CA THR A 128 7.25 3.73 -1.13
C THR A 128 6.82 2.35 -0.67
N ASN A 129 5.72 1.85 -1.22
CA ASN A 129 5.21 0.52 -0.89
C ASN A 129 6.20 -0.62 -1.21
N ALA A 130 7.16 -0.39 -2.10
CA ALA A 130 8.19 -1.39 -2.41
C ALA A 130 9.09 -1.69 -1.21
N GLN A 131 9.34 -0.71 -0.35
CA GLN A 131 10.17 -0.85 0.85
C GLN A 131 9.54 -1.76 1.91
N SER A 132 8.21 -1.93 1.91
CA SER A 132 7.52 -2.77 2.90
C SER A 132 8.03 -4.20 2.94
N ARG A 133 8.45 -4.74 1.79
CA ARG A 133 8.90 -6.12 1.65
C ARG A 133 10.05 -6.46 2.61
N ILE A 134 11.05 -5.61 2.68
CA ILE A 134 12.24 -5.85 3.50
C ILE A 134 11.88 -5.87 4.99
N PHE A 135 11.02 -4.94 5.43
CA PHE A 135 10.53 -4.94 6.80
C PHE A 135 9.66 -6.16 7.10
N GLU A 136 8.78 -6.56 6.18
CA GLU A 136 7.98 -7.78 6.32
C GLU A 136 8.85 -9.02 6.47
N GLU A 137 9.91 -9.16 5.67
CA GLU A 137 10.84 -10.28 5.74
C GLU A 137 11.61 -10.30 7.07
N ALA A 138 12.14 -9.13 7.51
CA ALA A 138 12.87 -9.02 8.76
C ALA A 138 12.01 -9.31 10.00
N LEU A 139 10.77 -8.79 10.01
CA LEU A 139 9.81 -9.03 11.09
C LEU A 139 9.37 -10.51 11.14
N ARG A 140 9.12 -11.12 9.97
CA ARG A 140 8.72 -12.52 9.86
C ARG A 140 9.81 -13.47 10.32
N LYS A 141 11.08 -13.23 9.96
CA LYS A 141 12.22 -14.03 10.44
C LYS A 141 12.31 -14.08 11.97
N ARG A 142 11.83 -13.04 12.66
CA ARG A 142 11.83 -12.94 14.12
C ARG A 142 10.47 -13.28 14.76
N ALA A 143 9.51 -13.77 13.97
CA ALA A 143 8.15 -14.03 14.41
C ALA A 143 7.48 -12.81 15.09
N LEU A 144 7.82 -11.58 14.66
CA LEU A 144 7.21 -10.36 15.15
C LEU A 144 5.89 -10.09 14.41
N PRO A 145 4.76 -9.91 15.10
CA PRO A 145 3.50 -9.61 14.46
C PRO A 145 3.53 -8.19 13.86
N TYR A 146 2.95 -8.03 12.67
CA TYR A 146 2.83 -6.73 12.01
C TYR A 146 1.52 -6.62 11.23
N LYS A 147 1.13 -5.38 10.94
CA LYS A 147 0.00 -5.05 10.08
C LYS A 147 0.39 -3.93 9.11
N ILE A 148 0.07 -4.09 7.83
CA ILE A 148 0.31 -3.06 6.82
C ILE A 148 -0.95 -2.22 6.66
N TYR A 149 -0.77 -0.90 6.68
CA TYR A 149 -1.83 0.07 6.47
C TYR A 149 -1.62 0.80 5.14
N GLY A 150 -2.70 1.04 4.42
CA GLY A 150 -2.69 1.84 3.18
C GLY A 150 -2.10 1.15 1.95
N GLY A 151 -1.79 -0.14 2.02
CA GLY A 151 -1.27 -0.92 0.90
C GLY A 151 -1.58 -2.41 1.04
N LEU A 152 -1.44 -3.12 -0.08
CA LEU A 152 -1.43 -4.58 -0.07
C LEU A 152 -0.02 -5.04 0.32
N SER A 153 0.07 -6.07 1.17
CA SER A 153 1.33 -6.80 1.37
C SER A 153 1.93 -7.18 0.02
N PHE A 154 3.26 -7.22 -0.07
CA PHE A 154 3.95 -7.64 -1.29
C PHE A 154 3.34 -8.92 -1.89
N TYR A 155 3.10 -9.93 -1.05
CA TYR A 155 2.54 -11.22 -1.47
C TYR A 155 1.04 -11.17 -1.80
N GLN A 156 0.34 -10.09 -1.47
CA GLN A 156 -1.07 -9.88 -1.81
C GLN A 156 -1.27 -9.13 -3.12
N ARG A 157 -0.21 -8.58 -3.70
CA ARG A 157 -0.27 -7.89 -4.99
C ARG A 157 -0.69 -8.86 -6.08
N LYS A 158 -1.50 -8.36 -7.02
CA LYS A 158 -2.05 -9.17 -8.11
C LYS A 158 -0.94 -9.84 -8.92
N GLU A 159 0.03 -9.08 -9.36
CA GLU A 159 1.17 -9.53 -10.17
C GLU A 159 2.01 -10.61 -9.46
N ILE A 160 2.19 -10.49 -8.15
CA ILE A 160 2.93 -11.48 -7.36
C ILE A 160 2.12 -12.76 -7.21
N LYS A 161 0.81 -12.67 -6.96
CA LYS A 161 -0.07 -13.83 -6.93
C LYS A 161 -0.12 -14.55 -8.27
N ASP A 162 -0.09 -13.80 -9.38
CA ASP A 162 -0.08 -14.37 -10.72
C ASP A 162 1.20 -15.19 -10.95
N VAL A 163 2.38 -14.64 -10.63
CA VAL A 163 3.67 -15.36 -10.72
C VAL A 163 3.72 -16.58 -9.80
N ILE A 164 3.29 -16.44 -8.54
CA ILE A 164 3.23 -17.56 -7.60
C ILE A 164 2.31 -18.67 -8.11
N SER A 165 1.19 -18.31 -8.76
CA SER A 165 0.27 -19.30 -9.31
C SER A 165 0.89 -20.13 -10.44
N TYR A 166 1.76 -19.53 -11.27
CA TYR A 166 2.56 -20.28 -12.24
C TYR A 166 3.47 -21.30 -11.56
N PHE A 167 4.21 -20.90 -10.53
CA PHE A 167 5.07 -21.83 -9.79
C PHE A 167 4.27 -22.92 -9.08
N ARG A 168 3.13 -22.59 -8.50
CA ARG A 168 2.22 -23.57 -7.88
C ARG A 168 1.76 -24.60 -8.90
N LEU A 169 1.36 -24.17 -10.08
CA LEU A 169 0.90 -25.04 -11.16
C LEU A 169 2.02 -25.93 -11.71
N ALA A 170 3.24 -25.40 -11.82
CA ALA A 170 4.42 -26.17 -12.24
C ALA A 170 4.78 -27.30 -11.24
N VAL A 171 4.56 -27.06 -9.94
CA VAL A 171 4.81 -28.06 -8.88
C VAL A 171 3.62 -29.02 -8.72
N ASN A 172 2.39 -28.50 -8.85
CA ASN A 172 1.17 -29.29 -8.74
C ASN A 172 0.16 -28.88 -9.84
N PRO A 173 0.13 -29.61 -10.97
CA PRO A 173 -0.82 -29.37 -12.06
C PRO A 173 -2.30 -29.48 -11.65
N ASN A 174 -2.60 -30.14 -10.53
CA ASN A 174 -3.96 -30.26 -10.03
C ASN A 174 -4.41 -29.09 -9.14
N ASP A 175 -3.61 -28.02 -9.03
CA ASP A 175 -3.98 -26.81 -8.31
C ASP A 175 -4.99 -25.98 -9.11
N GLU A 176 -6.27 -26.22 -8.89
CA GLU A 176 -7.36 -25.58 -9.60
C GLU A 176 -7.40 -24.05 -9.42
N GLU A 177 -7.06 -23.56 -8.23
CA GLU A 177 -7.04 -22.13 -7.96
C GLU A 177 -5.96 -21.44 -8.80
N ALA A 178 -4.77 -22.01 -8.81
CA ALA A 178 -3.66 -21.54 -9.62
C ALA A 178 -4.00 -21.62 -11.11
N PHE A 179 -4.57 -22.73 -11.56
CA PHE A 179 -5.00 -22.93 -12.95
C PHE A 179 -5.99 -21.87 -13.41
N LYS A 180 -7.10 -21.68 -12.67
CA LYS A 180 -8.14 -20.69 -12.99
C LYS A 180 -7.56 -19.25 -13.06
N ARG A 181 -6.56 -18.99 -12.24
CA ARG A 181 -5.94 -17.68 -12.16
C ARG A 181 -5.06 -17.36 -13.38
N VAL A 182 -4.28 -18.32 -13.88
CA VAL A 182 -3.26 -18.08 -14.91
C VAL A 182 -3.63 -18.53 -16.31
N LEU A 183 -4.71 -19.28 -16.49
CA LEU A 183 -5.14 -19.78 -17.79
C LEU A 183 -5.20 -18.69 -18.88
N ASN A 184 -5.72 -17.51 -18.54
CA ASN A 184 -5.80 -16.37 -19.46
C ASN A 184 -4.89 -15.20 -19.04
N TYR A 185 -3.83 -15.45 -18.30
CA TYR A 185 -2.87 -14.42 -17.89
C TYR A 185 -1.43 -14.90 -18.19
N PRO A 186 -0.65 -14.21 -19.04
CA PRO A 186 -1.03 -13.05 -19.86
C PRO A 186 -2.18 -13.36 -20.81
N ALA A 187 -2.86 -12.33 -21.32
CA ALA A 187 -4.08 -12.48 -22.10
C ALA A 187 -3.86 -13.37 -23.33
N ARG A 188 -4.48 -14.57 -23.33
CA ARG A 188 -4.44 -15.55 -24.42
C ARG A 188 -5.73 -15.57 -25.25
N GLY A 189 -6.72 -14.75 -24.86
CA GLY A 189 -8.06 -14.74 -25.44
C GLY A 189 -8.85 -16.00 -25.08
N ILE A 190 -8.60 -16.56 -23.89
CA ILE A 190 -9.38 -17.64 -23.30
C ILE A 190 -10.35 -16.99 -22.30
N GLY A 191 -11.61 -16.86 -22.67
CA GLY A 191 -12.63 -16.22 -21.84
C GLY A 191 -13.28 -17.18 -20.85
N ASP A 192 -14.09 -16.60 -19.96
CA ASP A 192 -14.81 -17.32 -18.91
C ASP A 192 -15.72 -18.44 -19.45
N THR A 193 -16.31 -18.25 -20.62
CA THR A 193 -17.12 -19.29 -21.29
C THR A 193 -16.32 -20.56 -21.54
N THR A 194 -15.05 -20.44 -21.96
CA THR A 194 -14.17 -21.58 -22.19
C THR A 194 -13.72 -22.21 -20.88
N LEU A 195 -13.35 -21.38 -19.91
CA LEU A 195 -13.00 -21.83 -18.57
C LEU A 195 -14.14 -22.64 -17.95
N ASN A 196 -15.38 -22.16 -18.03
CA ASN A 196 -16.55 -22.86 -17.50
C ASN A 196 -16.75 -24.23 -18.18
N LYS A 197 -16.57 -24.33 -19.52
CA LYS A 197 -16.62 -25.60 -20.22
C LYS A 197 -15.56 -26.59 -19.71
N VAL A 198 -14.36 -26.13 -19.41
CA VAL A 198 -13.29 -26.98 -18.84
C VAL A 198 -13.68 -27.46 -17.44
N ILE A 199 -14.25 -26.56 -16.61
CA ILE A 199 -14.73 -26.89 -15.27
C ILE A 199 -15.85 -27.93 -15.33
N ASP A 200 -16.83 -27.73 -16.21
CA ASP A 200 -17.97 -28.65 -16.38
C ASP A 200 -17.50 -30.04 -16.84
N ALA A 201 -16.59 -30.09 -17.81
CA ALA A 201 -16.02 -31.37 -18.30
C ALA A 201 -15.23 -32.08 -17.19
N ALA A 202 -14.42 -31.36 -16.42
CA ALA A 202 -13.67 -31.90 -15.29
C ALA A 202 -14.61 -32.49 -14.22
N ALA A 203 -15.68 -31.77 -13.89
CA ALA A 203 -16.68 -32.22 -12.92
C ALA A 203 -17.45 -33.46 -13.39
N GLN A 204 -17.85 -33.53 -14.68
CA GLN A 204 -18.56 -34.66 -15.25
C GLN A 204 -17.73 -35.97 -15.24
N HIS A 205 -16.43 -35.84 -15.48
CA HIS A 205 -15.53 -37.00 -15.58
C HIS A 205 -14.73 -37.27 -14.29
N HIS A 206 -14.93 -36.45 -13.24
CA HIS A 206 -14.21 -36.54 -11.95
C HIS A 206 -12.68 -36.48 -12.11
N VAL A 207 -12.19 -35.61 -12.99
CA VAL A 207 -10.76 -35.39 -13.29
C VAL A 207 -10.36 -33.96 -12.98
N SER A 208 -9.04 -33.67 -12.93
CA SER A 208 -8.56 -32.31 -12.74
C SER A 208 -8.74 -31.47 -14.00
N LEU A 209 -8.75 -30.13 -13.81
CA LEU A 209 -8.81 -29.18 -14.93
C LEU A 209 -7.63 -29.36 -15.88
N TRP A 210 -6.47 -29.75 -15.36
CA TRP A 210 -5.26 -30.02 -16.15
C TRP A 210 -5.43 -31.22 -17.04
N MET A 211 -6.00 -32.31 -16.55
CA MET A 211 -6.28 -33.52 -17.35
C MET A 211 -7.22 -33.23 -18.52
N VAL A 212 -8.23 -32.38 -18.32
CA VAL A 212 -9.12 -31.97 -19.42
C VAL A 212 -8.34 -31.19 -20.48
N LEU A 213 -7.31 -30.43 -20.10
CA LEU A 213 -6.43 -29.73 -21.05
C LEU A 213 -5.53 -30.70 -21.82
N GLU A 214 -5.08 -31.76 -21.17
CA GLU A 214 -4.22 -32.77 -21.82
C GLU A 214 -4.96 -33.55 -22.92
N GLU A 215 -6.20 -33.94 -22.65
CA GLU A 215 -7.00 -34.71 -23.55
C GLU A 215 -8.41 -34.14 -23.78
N PRO A 216 -8.54 -32.93 -24.37
CA PRO A 216 -9.81 -32.23 -24.48
C PRO A 216 -10.90 -33.01 -25.18
N LEU A 217 -10.53 -33.81 -26.19
CA LEU A 217 -11.47 -34.63 -26.97
C LEU A 217 -11.98 -35.83 -26.17
N ALA A 218 -11.11 -36.45 -25.38
CA ALA A 218 -11.46 -37.61 -24.53
C ALA A 218 -12.51 -37.21 -23.46
N TYR A 219 -12.44 -36.00 -22.97
CA TYR A 219 -13.39 -35.46 -21.97
C TYR A 219 -14.54 -34.63 -22.59
N GLY A 220 -14.76 -34.77 -23.92
CA GLY A 220 -15.90 -34.15 -24.59
C GLY A 220 -15.91 -32.64 -24.62
N LEU A 221 -14.75 -32.00 -24.49
CA LEU A 221 -14.64 -30.52 -24.49
C LEU A 221 -14.99 -29.98 -25.88
N ASN A 222 -16.19 -29.43 -26.01
CA ASN A 222 -16.69 -28.88 -27.28
C ASN A 222 -16.20 -27.42 -27.45
N ILE A 223 -15.06 -27.24 -28.13
CA ILE A 223 -14.42 -25.97 -28.45
C ILE A 223 -13.97 -25.95 -29.91
N ASN A 224 -13.87 -24.74 -30.49
CA ASN A 224 -13.39 -24.61 -31.86
C ASN A 224 -11.85 -24.82 -31.96
N LYS A 225 -11.37 -25.09 -33.17
CA LYS A 225 -9.94 -25.36 -33.45
C LYS A 225 -9.00 -24.27 -32.94
N GLY A 226 -9.39 -22.99 -33.09
CA GLY A 226 -8.58 -21.86 -32.62
C GLY A 226 -8.45 -21.81 -31.09
N MET A 227 -9.52 -22.16 -30.36
CA MET A 227 -9.47 -22.25 -28.91
C MET A 227 -8.64 -23.45 -28.44
N HIS A 228 -8.72 -24.56 -29.15
CA HIS A 228 -7.88 -25.73 -28.89
C HIS A 228 -6.39 -25.39 -28.96
N THR A 229 -5.96 -24.66 -30.02
CA THR A 229 -4.57 -24.20 -30.16
C THR A 229 -4.14 -23.30 -29.00
N LYS A 230 -5.03 -22.40 -28.53
CA LYS A 230 -4.73 -21.53 -27.40
C LYS A 230 -4.55 -22.29 -26.08
N LEU A 231 -5.37 -23.30 -25.84
CA LEU A 231 -5.25 -24.16 -24.66
C LEU A 231 -3.97 -25.02 -24.71
N GLN A 232 -3.59 -25.52 -25.89
CA GLN A 232 -2.32 -26.21 -26.08
C GLN A 232 -1.12 -25.30 -25.79
N GLY A 233 -1.11 -24.07 -26.33
CA GLY A 233 -0.05 -23.10 -26.06
C GLY A 233 0.04 -22.60 -24.61
N PHE A 234 -0.99 -22.86 -23.79
CA PHE A 234 -0.90 -22.65 -22.34
C PHE A 234 -0.17 -23.78 -21.62
N ARG A 235 -0.32 -25.01 -22.14
CA ARG A 235 0.30 -26.22 -21.55
C ARG A 235 1.81 -26.27 -21.78
N GLU A 236 2.31 -25.77 -22.93
CA GLU A 236 3.73 -25.65 -23.28
C GLU A 236 4.44 -24.54 -22.48
#